data_62d0035cacd4b994487b4b66736328b2
#
_entry.id   62d0035cacd4b994487b4b66736328b2
#
_cell.length_a   1.000
_cell.length_b   1.000
_cell.length_c   1.000
_cell.angle_alpha   90.00
_cell.angle_beta   90.00
_cell.angle_gamma   90.00
#
_symmetry.space_group_name_H-M   'P 1'
#
loop_
_entity.id
_entity.type
_entity.pdbx_description
1 polymer ?
#
loop_
_entity_poly.entity_id
_entity_poly.type
_entity_poly.pdbx_seq_one_letter_code
_entity_poly.pdbx_strand_id
1 'polypeptide(L)'
;MTLVRTALALLALYVCVHAQKLTPLATRPDWASLEKFQGTISKEEFNRLLTQVYAPGGAWQEYFTIAEDHATVATGEGEPPFRLEFAPDAANAKPVPRYWQPRNSLRGLRIALDPGHLGGEWAKMEERWFQIGNNKPVTEGDMVLYVAKLLKSELERRGASVSLTRSSSKPATNLRPDKLKGPAVRSLRDQGRSVNPASLKSEAERLFYRTAEIRARAKKVNGQLKPDLVLALHFNAESWGNPARPTLTGLNHLHLLVSGCYSARELSYEDQRYDLMAKLLNRSYDKEVAVSRAVAQSMARATRLPPYNYTGDSAINVGGSPYVWARNLLANRLFECPVVYLEPYVMNNKEVHDRVQLGDYSGRRNINGIPRESIYREYVRGVVEGLEAYYNR
;
A
#
# COMPACT_ATOMS: atom_id res chain seq x y z
N MET A 1 -26.88 61.23 -32.99
CA MET A 1 -25.97 60.16 -33.43
C MET A 1 -25.23 59.60 -32.20
N THR A 2 -25.79 58.53 -31.63
CA THR A 2 -25.30 57.94 -30.37
C THR A 2 -24.61 56.63 -30.73
N LEU A 3 -23.29 56.55 -30.54
CA LEU A 3 -22.48 55.34 -30.76
C LEU A 3 -22.64 54.43 -29.55
N VAL A 4 -23.26 53.27 -29.76
CA VAL A 4 -23.29 52.16 -28.84
C VAL A 4 -21.99 51.37 -28.98
N ARG A 5 -21.14 51.42 -27.98
CA ARG A 5 -19.94 50.55 -27.88
C ARG A 5 -20.36 49.23 -27.24
N THR A 6 -20.41 48.18 -28.03
CA THR A 6 -20.57 46.81 -27.53
C THR A 6 -19.21 46.30 -27.03
N ALA A 7 -19.09 46.11 -25.73
CA ALA A 7 -17.93 45.48 -25.14
C ALA A 7 -18.13 43.95 -25.21
N LEU A 8 -17.37 43.27 -26.08
CA LEU A 8 -17.22 41.81 -26.03
C LEU A 8 -16.31 41.48 -24.84
N ALA A 9 -16.88 40.88 -23.81
CA ALA A 9 -16.13 40.25 -22.74
C ALA A 9 -15.61 38.90 -23.23
N LEU A 10 -14.33 38.83 -23.59
CA LEU A 10 -13.62 37.55 -23.79
C LEU A 10 -13.45 36.90 -22.42
N LEU A 11 -14.25 35.89 -22.12
CA LEU A 11 -14.03 34.96 -21.04
C LEU A 11 -12.84 34.08 -21.44
N ALA A 12 -11.63 34.45 -21.03
CA ALA A 12 -10.47 33.57 -21.15
C ALA A 12 -10.65 32.41 -20.15
N LEU A 13 -11.14 31.26 -20.65
CA LEU A 13 -10.99 29.99 -19.94
C LEU A 13 -9.50 29.72 -19.82
N TYR A 14 -8.94 29.96 -18.63
CA TYR A 14 -7.65 29.39 -18.24
C TYR A 14 -7.82 27.87 -18.13
N VAL A 15 -7.65 27.16 -19.23
CA VAL A 15 -7.39 25.72 -19.19
C VAL A 15 -5.98 25.59 -18.65
N CYS A 16 -5.83 25.30 -17.36
CA CYS A 16 -4.57 24.82 -16.83
C CYS A 16 -4.18 23.56 -17.59
N VAL A 17 -3.28 23.70 -18.53
CA VAL A 17 -2.72 22.60 -19.32
C VAL A 17 -1.79 21.83 -18.36
N HIS A 18 -2.32 20.78 -17.75
CA HIS A 18 -1.52 19.86 -16.94
C HIS A 18 -0.94 18.80 -17.88
N ALA A 19 0.35 18.89 -18.18
CA ALA A 19 1.04 17.87 -18.96
C ALA A 19 0.75 16.47 -18.39
N GLN A 20 0.49 15.49 -19.26
CA GLN A 20 0.25 14.11 -18.88
C GLN A 20 1.43 13.59 -18.05
N LYS A 21 1.23 13.47 -16.76
CA LYS A 21 2.25 13.05 -15.82
C LYS A 21 1.91 11.68 -15.26
N LEU A 22 2.75 10.71 -15.56
CA LEU A 22 2.64 9.35 -15.03
C LEU A 22 3.80 9.06 -14.07
N THR A 23 3.52 8.29 -13.04
CA THR A 23 4.59 7.78 -12.18
C THR A 23 5.54 6.86 -12.96
N PRO A 24 6.81 6.73 -12.55
CA PRO A 24 7.75 5.87 -13.25
C PRO A 24 7.21 4.44 -13.44
N LEU A 25 7.35 3.93 -14.67
CA LEU A 25 6.89 2.61 -15.12
C LEU A 25 5.36 2.42 -15.06
N ALA A 26 4.58 3.45 -14.85
CA ALA A 26 3.14 3.38 -15.06
C ALA A 26 2.82 3.32 -16.56
N THR A 27 1.73 2.66 -16.88
CA THR A 27 1.04 2.76 -18.17
C THR A 27 -0.10 3.75 -18.03
N ARG A 28 -0.52 4.33 -19.14
CA ARG A 28 -1.70 5.18 -19.16
C ARG A 28 -2.91 4.39 -18.63
N PRO A 29 -3.69 4.96 -17.69
CA PRO A 29 -4.88 4.31 -17.18
C PRO A 29 -5.96 4.13 -18.23
N ASP A 30 -6.70 3.05 -18.13
CA ASP A 30 -7.94 2.82 -18.89
C ASP A 30 -9.13 3.34 -18.06
N TRP A 31 -9.41 4.64 -18.20
CA TRP A 31 -10.54 5.27 -17.50
C TRP A 31 -11.89 4.67 -17.88
N ALA A 32 -12.05 4.15 -19.12
CA ALA A 32 -13.27 3.48 -19.55
C ALA A 32 -13.58 2.22 -18.72
N SER A 33 -12.57 1.60 -18.12
CA SER A 33 -12.76 0.46 -17.22
C SER A 33 -13.54 0.82 -15.93
N LEU A 34 -13.63 2.11 -15.60
CA LEU A 34 -14.41 2.61 -14.45
C LEU A 34 -15.88 2.89 -14.77
N GLU A 35 -16.29 2.87 -16.05
CA GLU A 35 -17.70 3.06 -16.46
C GLU A 35 -18.65 2.07 -15.80
N LYS A 36 -18.20 0.89 -15.49
CA LYS A 36 -18.96 -0.14 -14.77
C LYS A 36 -19.41 0.29 -13.37
N PHE A 37 -18.85 1.37 -12.81
CA PHE A 37 -19.20 1.87 -11.48
C PHE A 37 -20.23 3.00 -11.50
N GLN A 38 -20.80 3.36 -12.64
CA GLN A 38 -21.84 4.40 -12.73
C GLN A 38 -23.06 4.06 -11.85
N GLY A 39 -23.41 4.96 -10.93
CA GLY A 39 -24.53 4.81 -10.00
C GLY A 39 -24.29 3.77 -8.88
N THR A 40 -23.04 3.41 -8.56
CA THR A 40 -22.71 2.46 -7.48
C THR A 40 -22.40 3.12 -6.14
N ILE A 41 -22.34 4.44 -6.08
CA ILE A 41 -22.00 5.22 -4.89
C ILE A 41 -22.84 6.49 -4.82
N SER A 42 -23.31 6.88 -3.64
CA SER A 42 -23.98 8.18 -3.45
C SER A 42 -22.95 9.30 -3.33
N LYS A 43 -23.39 10.54 -3.56
CA LYS A 43 -22.57 11.74 -3.41
C LYS A 43 -21.95 11.83 -2.00
N GLU A 44 -22.75 11.61 -0.97
CA GLU A 44 -22.31 11.72 0.43
C GLU A 44 -21.19 10.74 0.73
N GLU A 45 -21.35 9.49 0.29
CA GLU A 45 -20.34 8.45 0.54
C GLU A 45 -19.08 8.66 -0.30
N PHE A 46 -19.21 9.10 -1.56
CA PHE A 46 -18.07 9.49 -2.39
C PHE A 46 -17.29 10.62 -1.71
N ASN A 47 -17.98 11.68 -1.29
CA ASN A 47 -17.36 12.83 -0.63
C ASN A 47 -16.70 12.44 0.70
N ARG A 48 -17.35 11.63 1.50
CA ARG A 48 -16.79 11.11 2.76
C ARG A 48 -15.47 10.37 2.52
N LEU A 49 -15.47 9.42 1.60
CA LEU A 49 -14.27 8.63 1.28
C LEU A 49 -13.17 9.51 0.70
N LEU A 50 -13.49 10.37 -0.26
CA LEU A 50 -12.51 11.24 -0.89
C LEU A 50 -11.86 12.18 0.12
N THR A 51 -12.66 12.87 0.95
CA THR A 51 -12.15 13.96 1.81
C THR A 51 -11.64 13.50 3.17
N GLN A 52 -12.10 12.35 3.68
CA GLN A 52 -11.72 11.86 5.00
C GLN A 52 -10.73 10.71 4.98
N VAL A 53 -10.54 10.07 3.81
CA VAL A 53 -9.66 8.90 3.69
C VAL A 53 -8.63 9.06 2.59
N TYR A 54 -9.12 9.25 1.34
CA TYR A 54 -8.22 9.17 0.18
C TYR A 54 -7.40 10.44 -0.04
N ALA A 55 -8.01 11.62 0.07
CA ALA A 55 -7.32 12.89 -0.15
C ALA A 55 -7.71 13.95 0.88
N PRO A 56 -7.38 13.75 2.16
CA PRO A 56 -7.68 14.73 3.20
C PRO A 56 -6.94 16.05 2.94
N GLY A 57 -7.40 17.13 3.57
CA GLY A 57 -6.73 18.43 3.47
C GLY A 57 -6.95 19.19 2.16
N GLY A 58 -7.90 18.74 1.29
CA GLY A 58 -8.27 19.48 0.08
C GLY A 58 -7.34 19.30 -1.12
N ALA A 59 -6.36 18.43 -1.07
CA ALA A 59 -5.44 18.12 -2.17
C ALA A 59 -6.14 17.66 -3.47
N TRP A 60 -7.36 17.16 -3.36
CA TRP A 60 -8.19 16.69 -4.47
C TRP A 60 -8.79 17.82 -5.32
N GLN A 61 -9.00 19.03 -4.76
CA GLN A 61 -9.78 20.11 -5.37
C GLN A 61 -9.27 20.57 -6.74
N GLU A 62 -7.98 20.40 -7.01
CA GLU A 62 -7.38 20.73 -8.31
C GLU A 62 -7.78 19.75 -9.42
N TYR A 63 -8.14 18.51 -9.05
CA TYR A 63 -8.35 17.41 -10.01
C TYR A 63 -9.78 16.87 -10.02
N PHE A 64 -10.60 17.20 -9.02
CA PHE A 64 -11.96 16.70 -8.87
C PHE A 64 -12.95 17.85 -8.78
N THR A 65 -14.06 17.73 -9.50
CA THR A 65 -15.24 18.60 -9.30
C THR A 65 -16.41 17.73 -8.86
N ILE A 66 -17.08 18.13 -7.79
CA ILE A 66 -18.22 17.39 -7.23
C ILE A 66 -19.47 18.23 -7.42
N ALA A 67 -20.37 17.78 -8.30
CA ALA A 67 -21.69 18.37 -8.56
C ALA A 67 -22.77 17.67 -7.70
N GLU A 68 -24.05 17.95 -7.98
CA GLU A 68 -25.16 17.34 -7.24
C GLU A 68 -25.35 15.87 -7.62
N ASP A 69 -25.27 15.55 -8.88
CA ASP A 69 -25.59 14.25 -9.48
C ASP A 69 -24.35 13.47 -9.96
N HIS A 70 -23.17 14.11 -9.99
CA HIS A 70 -21.95 13.49 -10.53
C HIS A 70 -20.67 14.07 -9.93
N ALA A 71 -19.56 13.37 -10.13
CA ALA A 71 -18.21 13.90 -10.01
C ALA A 71 -17.48 13.84 -11.35
N THR A 72 -16.59 14.82 -11.59
CA THR A 72 -15.62 14.75 -12.69
C THR A 72 -14.22 14.67 -12.14
N VAL A 73 -13.35 13.90 -12.81
CA VAL A 73 -11.95 13.72 -12.44
C VAL A 73 -11.08 14.03 -13.66
N ALA A 74 -10.11 14.92 -13.47
CA ALA A 74 -9.15 15.23 -14.52
C ALA A 74 -8.34 13.97 -14.91
N THR A 75 -8.34 13.64 -16.19
CA THR A 75 -7.58 12.55 -16.81
C THR A 75 -6.25 13.07 -17.37
N GLY A 76 -5.80 12.59 -18.53
CA GLY A 76 -4.59 13.08 -19.21
C GLY A 76 -4.79 14.46 -19.87
N GLU A 77 -3.69 15.06 -20.27
CA GLU A 77 -3.69 16.34 -20.98
C GLU A 77 -4.46 16.25 -22.30
N GLY A 78 -5.37 17.21 -22.51
CA GLY A 78 -6.20 17.25 -23.72
C GLY A 78 -7.30 16.20 -23.80
N GLU A 79 -7.44 15.37 -22.78
CA GLU A 79 -8.46 14.34 -22.70
C GLU A 79 -9.69 14.83 -21.93
N PRO A 80 -10.89 14.37 -22.30
CA PRO A 80 -12.08 14.69 -21.52
C PRO A 80 -11.97 14.11 -20.11
N PRO A 81 -12.46 14.81 -19.08
CA PRO A 81 -12.46 14.28 -17.71
C PRO A 81 -13.33 13.02 -17.63
N PHE A 82 -12.95 12.10 -16.75
CA PHE A 82 -13.82 10.98 -16.40
C PHE A 82 -15.01 11.50 -15.58
N ARG A 83 -16.22 11.15 -15.99
CA ARG A 83 -17.47 11.52 -15.30
C ARG A 83 -18.06 10.30 -14.61
N LEU A 84 -18.30 10.43 -13.32
CA LEU A 84 -18.97 9.43 -12.48
C LEU A 84 -20.35 9.92 -12.09
N GLU A 85 -21.40 9.25 -12.54
CA GLU A 85 -22.77 9.49 -12.09
C GLU A 85 -22.97 8.88 -10.69
N PHE A 86 -23.55 9.67 -9.78
CA PHE A 86 -23.90 9.19 -8.44
C PHE A 86 -25.18 8.37 -8.46
N ALA A 87 -25.31 7.47 -7.48
CA ALA A 87 -26.63 6.96 -7.11
C ALA A 87 -27.44 8.07 -6.42
N PRO A 88 -28.76 8.11 -6.55
CA PRO A 88 -29.59 9.11 -5.87
C PRO A 88 -29.38 9.13 -4.34
N ASP A 89 -29.16 7.96 -3.76
CA ASP A 89 -28.82 7.72 -2.35
C ASP A 89 -28.19 6.34 -2.17
N ALA A 90 -27.80 6.02 -0.94
CA ALA A 90 -27.14 4.75 -0.63
C ALA A 90 -28.05 3.52 -0.83
N ALA A 91 -29.38 3.67 -0.62
CA ALA A 91 -30.34 2.57 -0.75
C ALA A 91 -30.62 2.20 -2.21
N ASN A 92 -30.49 3.20 -3.12
CA ASN A 92 -30.70 3.06 -4.56
C ASN A 92 -29.37 2.85 -5.34
N ALA A 93 -28.25 2.69 -4.65
CA ALA A 93 -26.98 2.43 -5.29
C ALA A 93 -26.95 1.04 -5.94
N LYS A 94 -26.46 0.96 -7.19
CA LYS A 94 -26.27 -0.31 -7.89
C LYS A 94 -25.21 -1.18 -7.17
N PRO A 95 -25.29 -2.50 -7.30
CA PRO A 95 -24.25 -3.40 -6.77
C PRO A 95 -22.85 -3.06 -7.33
N VAL A 96 -21.84 -3.07 -6.48
CA VAL A 96 -20.46 -2.78 -6.88
C VAL A 96 -19.89 -3.93 -7.71
N PRO A 97 -19.47 -3.71 -8.97
CA PRO A 97 -18.91 -4.76 -9.84
C PRO A 97 -17.46 -5.05 -9.48
N ARG A 98 -17.23 -5.95 -8.56
CA ARG A 98 -15.90 -6.36 -8.09
C ARG A 98 -15.70 -7.87 -8.19
N TYR A 99 -14.46 -8.33 -8.36
CA TYR A 99 -14.16 -9.76 -8.43
C TYR A 99 -14.00 -10.42 -7.05
N TRP A 100 -13.66 -9.64 -6.01
CA TRP A 100 -13.57 -10.12 -4.65
C TRP A 100 -14.95 -10.11 -3.98
N GLN A 101 -15.19 -11.09 -3.09
CA GLN A 101 -16.48 -11.23 -2.42
C GLN A 101 -16.35 -10.98 -0.92
N PRO A 102 -17.29 -10.24 -0.30
CA PRO A 102 -17.40 -10.20 1.15
C PRO A 102 -17.67 -11.62 1.66
N ARG A 103 -16.83 -12.11 2.55
CA ARG A 103 -17.01 -13.41 3.20
C ARG A 103 -17.01 -13.21 4.71
N ASN A 104 -17.69 -14.11 5.40
CA ASN A 104 -17.79 -14.13 6.87
C ASN A 104 -17.20 -15.41 7.47
N SER A 105 -16.33 -16.10 6.73
CA SER A 105 -15.61 -17.30 7.17
C SER A 105 -14.25 -17.37 6.48
N LEU A 106 -13.25 -17.92 7.17
CA LEU A 106 -11.96 -18.25 6.57
C LEU A 106 -12.05 -19.39 5.56
N ARG A 107 -13.04 -20.29 5.72
CA ARG A 107 -13.24 -21.43 4.79
C ARG A 107 -13.56 -20.91 3.39
N GLY A 108 -12.71 -21.28 2.44
CA GLY A 108 -12.83 -20.88 1.05
C GLY A 108 -12.46 -19.42 0.76
N LEU A 109 -12.00 -18.65 1.77
CA LEU A 109 -11.46 -17.30 1.55
C LEU A 109 -10.15 -17.40 0.76
N ARG A 110 -10.08 -16.69 -0.36
CA ARG A 110 -8.85 -16.63 -1.18
C ARG A 110 -7.97 -15.51 -0.65
N ILE A 111 -6.80 -15.87 -0.11
CA ILE A 111 -5.83 -14.92 0.45
C ILE A 111 -4.56 -14.96 -0.38
N ALA A 112 -4.07 -13.79 -0.80
CA ALA A 112 -2.71 -13.67 -1.30
C ALA A 112 -1.82 -13.09 -0.20
N LEU A 113 -0.73 -13.80 0.11
CA LEU A 113 0.33 -13.29 0.97
C LEU A 113 1.36 -12.62 0.08
N ASP A 114 1.63 -11.35 0.38
CA ASP A 114 2.62 -10.53 -0.30
C ASP A 114 3.82 -10.27 0.61
N PRO A 115 4.83 -11.17 0.63
CA PRO A 115 6.05 -10.91 1.36
C PRO A 115 6.73 -9.68 0.79
N GLY A 116 6.82 -8.59 1.57
CA GLY A 116 7.47 -7.36 1.15
C GLY A 116 8.97 -7.55 0.88
N HIS A 117 9.57 -6.58 0.25
CA HIS A 117 11.00 -6.50 -0.01
C HIS A 117 11.61 -7.74 -0.69
N LEU A 118 12.84 -7.62 -1.13
CA LEU A 118 13.63 -8.73 -1.67
C LEU A 118 14.60 -9.25 -0.59
N GLY A 119 14.82 -10.55 -0.58
CA GLY A 119 15.80 -11.18 0.31
C GLY A 119 17.08 -11.57 -0.42
N GLY A 120 17.93 -12.35 0.27
CA GLY A 120 19.16 -12.88 -0.28
C GLY A 120 20.11 -11.79 -0.77
N GLU A 121 20.66 -11.98 -1.96
CA GLU A 121 21.61 -11.05 -2.60
C GLU A 121 21.04 -9.66 -2.89
N TRP A 122 19.69 -9.53 -3.01
CA TRP A 122 19.01 -8.29 -3.36
C TRP A 122 18.80 -7.35 -2.16
N ALA A 123 18.83 -7.87 -0.95
CA ALA A 123 18.51 -7.13 0.26
C ALA A 123 19.43 -5.93 0.50
N LYS A 124 20.72 -6.04 0.11
CA LYS A 124 21.69 -4.93 0.21
C LYS A 124 21.36 -3.81 -0.76
N MET A 125 21.00 -4.14 -2.01
CA MET A 125 20.60 -3.16 -3.02
C MET A 125 19.36 -2.39 -2.58
N GLU A 126 18.42 -3.07 -1.93
CA GLU A 126 17.17 -2.50 -1.46
C GLU A 126 17.30 -1.73 -0.14
N GLU A 127 18.51 -1.71 0.46
CA GLU A 127 18.76 -1.11 1.77
C GLU A 127 17.88 -1.73 2.88
N ARG A 128 17.62 -3.04 2.77
CA ARG A 128 16.87 -3.85 3.74
C ARG A 128 17.73 -4.96 4.30
N TRP A 129 18.99 -4.63 4.53
CA TRP A 129 20.03 -5.50 5.05
C TRP A 129 20.90 -4.74 6.06
N PHE A 130 21.15 -5.35 7.23
CA PHE A 130 22.18 -4.90 8.14
C PHE A 130 22.77 -6.08 8.93
N GLN A 131 23.95 -5.89 9.50
CA GLN A 131 24.64 -6.89 10.32
C GLN A 131 25.35 -6.21 11.48
N ILE A 132 25.11 -6.70 12.71
CA ILE A 132 25.78 -6.21 13.91
C ILE A 132 26.94 -7.14 14.22
N GLY A 133 28.17 -6.63 14.13
CA GLY A 133 29.38 -7.42 14.38
C GLY A 133 29.40 -8.70 13.55
N ASN A 134 29.63 -9.85 14.21
CA ASN A 134 29.68 -11.17 13.59
C ASN A 134 28.33 -11.92 13.63
N ASN A 135 27.25 -11.26 14.00
CA ASN A 135 25.90 -11.87 14.03
C ASN A 135 25.42 -12.21 12.62
N LYS A 136 24.38 -13.05 12.52
CA LYS A 136 23.73 -13.32 11.23
C LYS A 136 23.14 -12.03 10.65
N PRO A 137 23.28 -11.80 9.35
CA PRO A 137 22.60 -10.66 8.70
C PRO A 137 21.10 -10.67 8.95
N VAL A 138 20.54 -9.50 9.16
CA VAL A 138 19.09 -9.28 9.21
C VAL A 138 18.65 -8.77 7.85
N THR A 139 17.72 -9.48 7.20
CA THR A 139 17.21 -9.19 5.86
C THR A 139 15.69 -9.24 5.90
N GLU A 140 15.04 -8.09 5.73
CA GLU A 140 13.58 -8.02 5.83
C GLU A 140 12.88 -8.97 4.86
N GLY A 141 13.30 -9.00 3.61
CA GLY A 141 12.68 -9.83 2.58
C GLY A 141 12.72 -11.34 2.85
N ASP A 142 13.77 -11.84 3.53
CA ASP A 142 13.85 -13.25 3.92
C ASP A 142 13.00 -13.54 5.16
N MET A 143 12.97 -12.61 6.13
CA MET A 143 12.15 -12.71 7.33
C MET A 143 10.66 -12.79 6.99
N VAL A 144 10.16 -11.87 6.15
CA VAL A 144 8.74 -11.85 5.76
C VAL A 144 8.37 -13.02 4.87
N LEU A 145 9.29 -13.51 4.03
CA LEU A 145 9.07 -14.73 3.26
C LEU A 145 8.93 -15.96 4.17
N TYR A 146 9.70 -16.01 5.23
CA TYR A 146 9.57 -17.08 6.23
C TYR A 146 8.23 -17.00 6.96
N VAL A 147 7.83 -15.81 7.44
CA VAL A 147 6.50 -15.57 8.02
C VAL A 147 5.39 -16.00 7.05
N ALA A 148 5.50 -15.61 5.78
CA ALA A 148 4.49 -15.96 4.77
C ALA A 148 4.31 -17.46 4.59
N LYS A 149 5.41 -18.25 4.63
CA LYS A 149 5.35 -19.71 4.53
C LYS A 149 4.66 -20.34 5.75
N LEU A 150 4.98 -19.87 6.95
CA LEU A 150 4.31 -20.31 8.17
C LEU A 150 2.82 -19.94 8.16
N LEU A 151 2.52 -18.69 7.81
CA LEU A 151 1.16 -18.15 7.78
C LEU A 151 0.29 -18.87 6.73
N LYS A 152 0.87 -19.21 5.56
CA LYS A 152 0.19 -20.03 4.55
C LYS A 152 -0.31 -21.34 5.15
N SER A 153 0.56 -22.10 5.79
CA SER A 153 0.21 -23.39 6.39
C SER A 153 -0.87 -23.25 7.46
N GLU A 154 -0.79 -22.20 8.29
CA GLU A 154 -1.76 -21.94 9.36
C GLU A 154 -3.15 -21.58 8.82
N LEU A 155 -3.22 -20.76 7.77
CA LEU A 155 -4.48 -20.34 7.17
C LEU A 155 -5.12 -21.47 6.34
N GLU A 156 -4.31 -22.27 5.64
CA GLU A 156 -4.82 -23.44 4.89
C GLU A 156 -5.41 -24.50 5.81
N ARG A 157 -4.81 -24.74 6.99
CA ARG A 157 -5.41 -25.63 7.99
C ARG A 157 -6.79 -25.16 8.50
N ARG A 158 -7.08 -23.86 8.37
CA ARG A 158 -8.37 -23.25 8.70
C ARG A 158 -9.33 -23.17 7.51
N GLY A 159 -8.93 -23.76 6.38
CA GLY A 159 -9.76 -23.89 5.18
C GLY A 159 -9.68 -22.70 4.22
N ALA A 160 -8.77 -21.75 4.41
CA ALA A 160 -8.51 -20.69 3.43
C ALA A 160 -7.74 -21.25 2.21
N SER A 161 -7.92 -20.63 1.06
CA SER A 161 -7.09 -20.88 -0.14
C SER A 161 -6.00 -19.83 -0.22
N VAL A 162 -4.73 -20.23 -0.04
CA VAL A 162 -3.64 -19.27 0.14
C VAL A 162 -2.59 -19.36 -0.97
N SER A 163 -2.34 -18.23 -1.61
CA SER A 163 -1.31 -18.05 -2.63
C SER A 163 -0.22 -17.09 -2.17
N LEU A 164 0.98 -17.23 -2.71
CA LEU A 164 2.11 -16.33 -2.47
C LEU A 164 2.37 -15.49 -3.74
N THR A 165 2.62 -14.20 -3.59
CA THR A 165 3.06 -13.35 -4.71
C THR A 165 4.46 -13.75 -5.17
N ARG A 166 5.34 -14.12 -4.23
CA ARG A 166 6.63 -14.76 -4.46
C ARG A 166 6.88 -15.87 -3.44
N SER A 167 7.55 -16.95 -3.85
CA SER A 167 7.84 -18.12 -3.00
C SER A 167 9.35 -18.28 -2.67
N SER A 168 10.19 -17.39 -3.17
CA SER A 168 11.63 -17.36 -2.95
C SER A 168 12.13 -15.93 -2.85
N SER A 169 13.40 -15.72 -2.57
CA SER A 169 14.06 -14.40 -2.57
C SER A 169 14.27 -13.80 -3.98
N LYS A 170 13.93 -14.56 -5.05
CA LYS A 170 14.04 -14.06 -6.42
C LYS A 170 12.98 -12.99 -6.70
N PRO A 171 13.33 -11.93 -7.46
CA PRO A 171 12.36 -10.92 -7.90
C PRO A 171 11.22 -11.53 -8.73
N ALA A 172 10.01 -10.99 -8.57
CA ALA A 172 8.85 -11.32 -9.39
C ALA A 172 8.95 -10.70 -10.79
N THR A 173 9.68 -9.59 -10.92
CA THR A 173 9.93 -8.94 -12.21
C THR A 173 11.16 -9.53 -12.94
N ASN A 174 11.07 -9.59 -14.27
CA ASN A 174 12.23 -9.89 -15.13
C ASN A 174 13.08 -8.66 -15.45
N LEU A 175 12.64 -7.46 -15.10
CA LEU A 175 13.43 -6.25 -15.26
C LEU A 175 14.64 -6.28 -14.30
N ARG A 176 15.70 -5.58 -14.72
CA ARG A 176 16.92 -5.38 -13.92
C ARG A 176 17.34 -3.93 -14.02
N PRO A 177 18.15 -3.39 -13.08
CA PRO A 177 18.54 -1.98 -13.08
C PRO A 177 19.16 -1.49 -14.39
N ASP A 178 19.93 -2.33 -15.10
CA ASP A 178 20.52 -2.00 -16.38
C ASP A 178 19.50 -1.65 -17.47
N LYS A 179 18.33 -2.28 -17.43
CA LYS A 179 17.19 -2.01 -18.34
C LYS A 179 16.35 -0.80 -17.93
N LEU A 180 16.58 -0.26 -16.75
CA LEU A 180 15.81 0.86 -16.19
C LEU A 180 16.52 2.21 -16.26
N LYS A 181 17.69 2.30 -16.91
CA LYS A 181 18.45 3.56 -17.03
C LYS A 181 17.66 4.66 -17.74
N GLY A 182 16.94 4.36 -18.82
CA GLY A 182 16.08 5.34 -19.50
C GLY A 182 14.96 5.89 -18.61
N PRO A 183 14.12 5.04 -18.01
CA PRO A 183 13.15 5.48 -16.98
C PRO A 183 13.79 6.23 -15.83
N ALA A 184 14.98 5.84 -15.36
CA ALA A 184 15.68 6.51 -14.27
C ALA A 184 16.11 7.95 -14.64
N VAL A 185 16.58 8.17 -15.87
CA VAL A 185 16.89 9.53 -16.38
C VAL A 185 15.64 10.41 -16.35
N ARG A 186 14.49 9.91 -16.84
CA ARG A 186 13.22 10.66 -16.79
C ARG A 186 12.82 10.97 -15.35
N SER A 187 12.83 9.97 -14.49
CA SER A 187 12.48 10.11 -13.06
C SER A 187 13.34 11.15 -12.34
N LEU A 188 14.65 11.16 -12.57
CA LEU A 188 15.57 12.16 -11.99
C LEU A 188 15.24 13.57 -12.49
N ARG A 189 14.99 13.73 -13.79
CA ARG A 189 14.62 15.02 -14.38
C ARG A 189 13.30 15.56 -13.82
N ASP A 190 12.28 14.69 -13.71
CA ASP A 190 10.97 15.04 -13.13
C ASP A 190 11.06 15.45 -11.66
N GLN A 191 12.10 14.97 -10.97
CA GLN A 191 12.41 15.36 -9.59
C GLN A 191 13.33 16.59 -9.50
N GLY A 192 13.76 17.18 -10.62
CA GLY A 192 14.72 18.28 -10.64
C GLY A 192 16.12 17.88 -10.16
N ARG A 193 16.45 16.58 -10.19
CA ARG A 193 17.73 16.04 -9.72
C ARG A 193 18.73 15.91 -10.88
N SER A 194 20.01 16.13 -10.57
CA SER A 194 21.10 15.97 -11.54
C SER A 194 21.24 14.52 -11.99
N VAL A 195 21.49 14.34 -13.30
CA VAL A 195 21.75 13.03 -13.90
C VAL A 195 23.27 12.84 -14.02
N ASN A 196 23.83 12.01 -13.17
CA ASN A 196 25.22 11.57 -13.20
C ASN A 196 25.30 10.04 -12.98
N PRO A 197 26.45 9.39 -13.16
CA PRO A 197 26.55 7.94 -13.04
C PRO A 197 26.06 7.38 -11.71
N ALA A 198 26.32 8.05 -10.58
CA ALA A 198 25.91 7.61 -9.25
C ALA A 198 24.40 7.74 -9.03
N SER A 199 23.81 8.92 -9.33
CA SER A 199 22.38 9.16 -9.23
C SER A 199 21.58 8.25 -10.18
N LEU A 200 22.10 8.03 -11.41
CA LEU A 200 21.48 7.14 -12.38
C LEU A 200 21.46 5.68 -11.90
N LYS A 201 22.58 5.20 -11.35
CA LYS A 201 22.66 3.84 -10.78
C LYS A 201 21.64 3.69 -9.64
N SER A 202 21.71 4.57 -8.66
CA SER A 202 20.81 4.53 -7.48
C SER A 202 19.32 4.60 -7.88
N GLU A 203 18.98 5.48 -8.83
CA GLU A 203 17.58 5.61 -9.26
C GLU A 203 17.13 4.38 -10.08
N ALA A 204 17.97 3.79 -10.91
CA ALA A 204 17.67 2.57 -11.65
C ALA A 204 17.45 1.37 -10.69
N GLU A 205 18.28 1.24 -9.66
CA GLU A 205 18.12 0.24 -8.59
C GLU A 205 16.80 0.49 -7.82
N ARG A 206 16.52 1.73 -7.44
CA ARG A 206 15.27 2.10 -6.77
C ARG A 206 14.03 1.79 -7.61
N LEU A 207 14.04 2.10 -8.90
CA LEU A 207 12.95 1.75 -9.82
C LEU A 207 12.77 0.24 -9.97
N PHE A 208 13.85 -0.53 -9.89
CA PHE A 208 13.78 -1.99 -9.93
C PHE A 208 13.02 -2.52 -8.70
N TYR A 209 13.52 -2.28 -7.49
CA TYR A 209 12.96 -2.94 -6.31
C TYR A 209 11.69 -2.27 -5.76
N ARG A 210 11.53 -0.94 -5.89
CA ARG A 210 10.34 -0.21 -5.39
C ARG A 210 9.21 -0.08 -6.40
N THR A 211 9.50 -0.18 -7.69
CA THR A 211 8.48 0.08 -8.72
C THR A 211 8.21 -1.14 -9.58
N ALA A 212 9.21 -1.65 -10.29
CA ALA A 212 9.03 -2.78 -11.20
C ALA A 212 8.61 -4.05 -10.46
N GLU A 213 9.23 -4.32 -9.31
CA GLU A 213 8.93 -5.48 -8.47
C GLU A 213 7.50 -5.44 -7.93
N ILE A 214 7.08 -4.30 -7.36
CA ILE A 214 5.73 -4.15 -6.82
C ILE A 214 4.68 -4.22 -7.94
N ARG A 215 4.92 -3.57 -9.09
CA ARG A 215 4.01 -3.65 -10.25
C ARG A 215 3.89 -5.08 -10.80
N ALA A 216 4.97 -5.85 -10.83
CA ALA A 216 4.93 -7.26 -11.25
C ALA A 216 4.08 -8.10 -10.28
N ARG A 217 4.22 -7.90 -8.99
CA ARG A 217 3.38 -8.57 -7.97
C ARG A 217 1.92 -8.16 -8.09
N ALA A 218 1.63 -6.87 -8.31
CA ALA A 218 0.28 -6.38 -8.52
C ALA A 218 -0.36 -7.00 -9.78
N LYS A 219 0.38 -7.07 -10.89
CA LYS A 219 -0.09 -7.76 -12.11
C LYS A 219 -0.45 -9.23 -11.86
N LYS A 220 0.35 -9.92 -11.05
CA LYS A 220 0.06 -11.32 -10.67
C LYS A 220 -1.20 -11.41 -9.80
N VAL A 221 -1.33 -10.52 -8.80
CA VAL A 221 -2.48 -10.49 -7.89
C VAL A 221 -3.78 -10.21 -8.65
N ASN A 222 -3.82 -9.13 -9.42
CA ASN A 222 -5.04 -8.68 -10.09
C ASN A 222 -5.41 -9.57 -11.29
N GLY A 223 -4.42 -10.07 -12.04
CA GLY A 223 -4.65 -10.85 -13.26
C GLY A 223 -4.81 -12.35 -13.01
N GLN A 224 -3.97 -12.95 -12.15
CA GLN A 224 -3.88 -14.40 -12.00
C GLN A 224 -4.49 -14.91 -10.70
N LEU A 225 -4.11 -14.33 -9.54
CA LEU A 225 -4.53 -14.86 -8.24
C LEU A 225 -5.95 -14.45 -7.87
N LYS A 226 -6.35 -13.23 -8.19
CA LYS A 226 -7.67 -12.63 -7.90
C LYS A 226 -8.18 -12.95 -6.50
N PRO A 227 -7.43 -12.61 -5.43
CA PRO A 227 -7.78 -12.97 -4.06
C PRO A 227 -8.95 -12.12 -3.54
N ASP A 228 -9.56 -12.56 -2.44
CA ASP A 228 -10.55 -11.79 -1.71
C ASP A 228 -9.90 -10.83 -0.68
N LEU A 229 -8.62 -11.08 -0.37
CA LEU A 229 -7.81 -10.29 0.56
C LEU A 229 -6.31 -10.46 0.25
N VAL A 230 -5.56 -9.38 0.31
CA VAL A 230 -4.09 -9.40 0.35
C VAL A 230 -3.61 -9.10 1.76
N LEU A 231 -2.66 -9.88 2.26
CA LEU A 231 -1.87 -9.55 3.44
C LEU A 231 -0.45 -9.20 2.98
N ALA A 232 -0.11 -7.93 3.01
CA ALA A 232 1.23 -7.44 2.74
C ALA A 232 2.06 -7.51 4.03
N LEU A 233 3.10 -8.32 4.04
CA LEU A 233 3.87 -8.65 5.23
C LEU A 233 5.19 -7.89 5.24
N HIS A 234 5.44 -7.14 6.31
CA HIS A 234 6.65 -6.36 6.52
C HIS A 234 7.17 -6.50 7.95
N PHE A 235 8.38 -6.04 8.16
CA PHE A 235 8.94 -5.63 9.44
C PHE A 235 9.36 -4.17 9.30
N ASN A 236 9.05 -3.35 10.28
CA ASN A 236 9.48 -1.97 10.24
C ASN A 236 10.97 -1.83 10.54
N ALA A 237 11.53 -0.67 10.24
CA ALA A 237 12.89 -0.31 10.57
C ALA A 237 12.99 1.17 10.94
N GLU A 238 13.77 1.44 11.96
CA GLU A 238 14.29 2.78 12.23
C GLU A 238 15.64 2.97 11.54
N SER A 239 16.08 4.22 11.42
CA SER A 239 17.41 4.48 10.87
C SER A 239 18.47 3.79 11.72
N TRP A 240 19.29 2.95 11.10
CA TRP A 240 20.46 2.35 11.74
C TRP A 240 21.76 3.12 11.51
N GLY A 241 21.66 4.34 10.92
CA GLY A 241 22.80 5.21 10.70
C GLY A 241 23.71 4.73 9.57
N ASN A 242 25.02 4.65 9.84
CA ASN A 242 26.00 4.24 8.85
C ASN A 242 25.87 2.74 8.53
N PRO A 243 25.61 2.33 7.28
CA PRO A 243 25.49 0.92 6.89
C PRO A 243 26.75 0.07 7.20
N ALA A 244 27.95 0.68 7.28
CA ALA A 244 29.17 0.00 7.66
C ALA A 244 29.30 -0.23 9.17
N ARG A 245 28.54 0.52 9.98
CA ARG A 245 28.48 0.41 11.45
C ARG A 245 27.04 0.64 11.93
N PRO A 246 26.12 -0.26 11.59
CA PRO A 246 24.73 -0.09 11.96
C PRO A 246 24.54 -0.14 13.47
N THR A 247 23.57 0.65 13.94
CA THR A 247 23.24 0.75 15.36
C THR A 247 21.84 0.20 15.62
N LEU A 248 21.66 -0.36 16.82
CA LEU A 248 20.35 -0.78 17.30
C LEU A 248 19.65 0.36 18.02
N THR A 249 18.31 0.36 17.94
CA THR A 249 17.44 1.32 18.63
C THR A 249 16.67 0.69 19.80
N GLY A 250 16.19 1.53 20.71
CA GLY A 250 15.21 1.14 21.73
C GLY A 250 13.76 1.19 21.24
N LEU A 251 13.50 1.82 20.09
CA LEU A 251 12.13 1.97 19.54
C LEU A 251 11.61 0.64 19.02
N ASN A 252 10.35 0.34 19.34
CA ASN A 252 9.65 -0.84 18.82
C ASN A 252 8.15 -0.57 18.83
N HIS A 253 7.45 -0.87 17.76
CA HIS A 253 6.05 -0.51 17.59
C HIS A 253 5.34 -1.41 16.57
N LEU A 254 4.03 -1.22 16.46
CA LEU A 254 3.15 -1.89 15.53
C LEU A 254 2.25 -0.87 14.86
N HIS A 255 2.08 -0.98 13.55
CA HIS A 255 0.97 -0.33 12.83
C HIS A 255 0.55 -1.14 11.61
N LEU A 256 -0.66 -0.88 11.16
CA LEU A 256 -1.21 -1.44 9.95
C LEU A 256 -1.64 -0.31 9.03
N LEU A 257 -1.46 -0.51 7.73
CA LEU A 257 -1.75 0.50 6.74
C LEU A 257 -2.86 0.03 5.80
N VAL A 258 -3.76 0.96 5.48
CA VAL A 258 -4.77 0.84 4.43
C VAL A 258 -4.53 1.89 3.36
N SER A 259 -5.14 1.74 2.18
CA SER A 259 -5.00 2.70 1.09
C SER A 259 -5.67 4.03 1.42
N GLY A 260 -4.98 5.15 1.17
CA GLY A 260 -5.51 6.50 1.38
C GLY A 260 -4.43 7.55 1.59
N CYS A 261 -4.82 8.74 2.02
CA CYS A 261 -3.95 9.87 2.35
C CYS A 261 -3.03 10.28 1.19
N TYR A 262 -3.63 10.52 0.00
CA TYR A 262 -2.91 11.04 -1.15
C TYR A 262 -2.60 12.53 -0.97
N SER A 263 -1.36 12.90 -1.20
CA SER A 263 -0.92 14.30 -1.24
C SER A 263 -1.23 14.96 -2.60
N ALA A 264 -1.22 16.30 -2.66
CA ALA A 264 -1.37 17.05 -3.90
C ALA A 264 -0.34 16.65 -4.97
N ARG A 265 0.92 16.41 -4.56
CA ARG A 265 1.96 15.92 -5.47
C ARG A 265 1.63 14.55 -6.06
N GLU A 266 1.06 13.65 -5.29
CA GLU A 266 0.66 12.32 -5.75
C GLU A 266 -0.52 12.40 -6.69
N LEU A 267 -1.51 13.24 -6.39
CA LEU A 267 -2.65 13.50 -7.27
C LEU A 267 -2.28 14.22 -8.56
N SER A 268 -1.10 14.85 -8.65
CA SER A 268 -0.61 15.39 -9.94
C SER A 268 -0.32 14.30 -10.98
N TYR A 269 -0.19 13.03 -10.58
CA TYR A 269 0.00 11.90 -11.47
C TYR A 269 -1.35 11.27 -11.85
N GLU A 270 -1.57 11.10 -13.14
CA GLU A 270 -2.81 10.54 -13.69
C GLU A 270 -3.07 9.11 -13.18
N ASP A 271 -2.04 8.25 -13.19
CA ASP A 271 -2.17 6.87 -12.70
C ASP A 271 -2.52 6.81 -11.21
N GLN A 272 -2.10 7.79 -10.42
CA GLN A 272 -2.48 7.83 -9.00
C GLN A 272 -3.92 8.30 -8.78
N ARG A 273 -4.42 9.24 -9.59
CA ARG A 273 -5.85 9.61 -9.56
C ARG A 273 -6.74 8.43 -9.96
N TYR A 274 -6.33 7.70 -10.99
CA TYR A 274 -7.02 6.49 -11.42
C TYR A 274 -7.02 5.42 -10.32
N ASP A 275 -5.86 5.13 -9.72
CA ASP A 275 -5.73 4.15 -8.64
C ASP A 275 -6.61 4.53 -7.44
N LEU A 276 -6.64 5.82 -7.07
CA LEU A 276 -7.53 6.35 -6.03
C LEU A 276 -8.99 6.06 -6.38
N MET A 277 -9.43 6.43 -7.59
CA MET A 277 -10.81 6.21 -8.05
C MET A 277 -11.17 4.73 -8.05
N ALA A 278 -10.29 3.88 -8.56
CA ALA A 278 -10.51 2.44 -8.59
C ALA A 278 -10.69 1.86 -7.17
N LYS A 279 -9.87 2.26 -6.20
CA LYS A 279 -9.96 1.83 -4.79
C LYS A 279 -11.23 2.35 -4.12
N LEU A 280 -11.56 3.62 -4.33
CA LEU A 280 -12.74 4.26 -3.77
C LEU A 280 -14.02 3.57 -4.31
N LEU A 281 -14.15 3.42 -5.61
CA LEU A 281 -15.33 2.84 -6.27
C LEU A 281 -15.48 1.34 -6.00
N ASN A 282 -14.39 0.62 -5.88
CA ASN A 282 -14.37 -0.79 -5.50
C ASN A 282 -14.80 -1.04 -4.04
N ARG A 283 -14.92 0.02 -3.22
CA ARG A 283 -15.37 -0.04 -1.82
C ARG A 283 -14.47 -0.95 -0.96
N SER A 284 -13.15 -0.98 -1.25
CA SER A 284 -12.20 -1.79 -0.50
C SER A 284 -11.97 -1.30 0.93
N TYR A 285 -12.08 0.02 1.16
CA TYR A 285 -11.72 0.68 2.40
C TYR A 285 -12.43 0.11 3.64
N ASP A 286 -13.75 -0.07 3.57
CA ASP A 286 -14.53 -0.56 4.72
C ASP A 286 -14.03 -1.95 5.17
N LYS A 287 -13.71 -2.81 4.21
CA LYS A 287 -13.14 -4.14 4.47
C LYS A 287 -11.72 -4.06 5.01
N GLU A 288 -10.87 -3.22 4.39
CA GLU A 288 -9.48 -2.99 4.79
C GLU A 288 -9.41 -2.55 6.25
N VAL A 289 -10.20 -1.54 6.65
CA VAL A 289 -10.23 -1.02 8.02
C VAL A 289 -10.76 -2.05 9.00
N ALA A 290 -11.86 -2.72 8.68
CA ALA A 290 -12.49 -3.67 9.59
C ALA A 290 -11.56 -4.86 9.89
N VAL A 291 -10.92 -5.43 8.86
CA VAL A 291 -9.94 -6.52 9.03
C VAL A 291 -8.69 -6.02 9.73
N SER A 292 -8.16 -4.85 9.33
CA SER A 292 -6.96 -4.27 9.94
C SER A 292 -7.14 -4.02 11.44
N ARG A 293 -8.32 -3.51 11.87
CA ARG A 293 -8.62 -3.31 13.30
C ARG A 293 -8.57 -4.62 14.09
N ALA A 294 -9.18 -5.68 13.58
CA ALA A 294 -9.21 -6.98 14.25
C ALA A 294 -7.79 -7.58 14.33
N VAL A 295 -7.05 -7.52 13.24
CA VAL A 295 -5.66 -8.01 13.18
C VAL A 295 -4.75 -7.16 14.09
N ALA A 296 -4.85 -5.83 14.05
CA ALA A 296 -4.06 -4.94 14.90
C ALA A 296 -4.31 -5.20 16.39
N GLN A 297 -5.55 -5.39 16.80
CA GLN A 297 -5.90 -5.69 18.19
C GLN A 297 -5.32 -7.04 18.64
N SER A 298 -5.37 -8.05 17.80
CA SER A 298 -4.79 -9.35 18.09
C SER A 298 -3.25 -9.30 18.12
N MET A 299 -2.65 -8.64 17.13
CA MET A 299 -1.21 -8.41 17.10
C MET A 299 -0.71 -7.65 18.33
N ALA A 300 -1.41 -6.59 18.76
CA ALA A 300 -1.05 -5.84 19.97
C ALA A 300 -1.08 -6.70 21.22
N ARG A 301 -2.08 -7.59 21.36
CA ARG A 301 -2.12 -8.56 22.47
C ARG A 301 -0.99 -9.58 22.38
N ALA A 302 -0.71 -10.10 21.18
CA ALA A 302 0.32 -11.13 20.97
C ALA A 302 1.73 -10.60 21.24
N THR A 303 2.03 -9.41 20.72
CA THR A 303 3.37 -8.81 20.71
C THR A 303 3.65 -7.88 21.88
N ARG A 304 2.59 -7.28 22.46
CA ARG A 304 2.64 -6.18 23.45
C ARG A 304 3.31 -4.92 22.92
N LEU A 305 3.33 -4.73 21.60
CA LEU A 305 3.91 -3.55 20.99
C LEU A 305 2.94 -2.34 21.10
N PRO A 306 3.48 -1.15 21.40
CA PRO A 306 2.71 0.09 21.33
C PRO A 306 2.39 0.44 19.87
N PRO A 307 1.39 1.32 19.64
CA PRO A 307 1.13 1.85 18.30
C PRO A 307 2.28 2.75 17.84
N TYR A 308 2.48 2.80 16.53
CA TYR A 308 3.29 3.84 15.90
C TYR A 308 2.44 5.09 15.67
N ASN A 309 2.99 6.25 15.97
CA ASN A 309 2.33 7.52 15.72
C ASN A 309 3.03 8.28 14.60
N TYR A 310 2.35 8.42 13.46
CA TYR A 310 2.83 9.27 12.38
C TYR A 310 2.81 10.74 12.80
N THR A 311 3.89 11.45 12.49
CA THR A 311 3.99 12.91 12.63
C THR A 311 4.00 13.52 11.24
N GLY A 312 3.08 14.46 10.96
CA GLY A 312 2.94 15.11 9.65
C GLY A 312 1.88 14.45 8.74
N ASP A 313 1.83 14.90 7.47
CA ASP A 313 0.69 14.73 6.58
C ASP A 313 0.77 13.48 5.68
N SER A 314 1.75 12.61 5.90
CA SER A 314 1.96 11.42 5.05
C SER A 314 1.03 10.24 5.36
N ALA A 315 0.32 10.30 6.49
CA ALA A 315 -0.66 9.30 6.91
C ALA A 315 -1.68 9.92 7.86
N ILE A 316 -2.89 9.38 7.87
CA ILE A 316 -3.94 9.77 8.83
C ILE A 316 -4.43 8.55 9.59
N ASN A 317 -4.76 8.73 10.87
CA ASN A 317 -5.36 7.68 11.68
C ASN A 317 -6.79 7.43 11.23
N VAL A 318 -7.17 6.17 11.05
CA VAL A 318 -8.49 5.78 10.57
C VAL A 318 -9.09 4.64 11.38
N GLY A 319 -10.40 4.47 11.25
CA GLY A 319 -11.10 3.34 11.83
C GLY A 319 -11.20 3.35 13.36
N GLY A 320 -10.86 4.44 14.05
CA GLY A 320 -10.91 4.56 15.50
C GLY A 320 -9.98 3.59 16.25
N SER A 321 -8.86 3.22 15.63
CA SER A 321 -7.82 2.37 16.24
C SER A 321 -6.48 3.10 16.19
N PRO A 322 -5.71 3.19 17.30
CA PRO A 322 -4.41 3.85 17.29
C PRO A 322 -3.37 3.12 16.39
N TYR A 323 -3.67 1.91 15.98
CA TYR A 323 -2.77 1.08 15.19
C TYR A 323 -3.04 1.13 13.68
N VAL A 324 -4.17 1.71 13.22
CA VAL A 324 -4.58 1.67 11.80
C VAL A 324 -4.50 3.05 11.18
N TRP A 325 -3.74 3.14 10.09
CA TRP A 325 -3.48 4.39 9.40
C TRP A 325 -3.76 4.26 7.90
N ALA A 326 -4.31 5.29 7.29
CA ALA A 326 -4.39 5.39 5.84
C ALA A 326 -3.12 6.07 5.31
N ARG A 327 -2.47 5.43 4.33
CA ARG A 327 -1.25 5.93 3.69
C ARG A 327 -1.19 5.48 2.23
N ASN A 328 -0.77 6.39 1.35
CA ASN A 328 -0.57 6.06 -0.05
C ASN A 328 0.77 5.33 -0.25
N LEU A 329 0.69 4.01 -0.38
CA LEU A 329 1.81 3.15 -0.76
C LEU A 329 1.52 2.45 -2.08
N LEU A 330 2.56 2.24 -2.90
CA LEU A 330 2.41 1.63 -4.23
C LEU A 330 1.71 0.26 -4.16
N ALA A 331 2.06 -0.59 -3.21
CA ALA A 331 1.42 -1.89 -3.04
C ALA A 331 -0.06 -1.75 -2.65
N ASN A 332 -0.39 -0.88 -1.69
CA ASN A 332 -1.78 -0.70 -1.24
C ASN A 332 -2.71 -0.26 -2.35
N ARG A 333 -2.27 0.68 -3.20
CA ARG A 333 -3.14 1.20 -4.26
C ARG A 333 -3.24 0.31 -5.49
N LEU A 334 -2.17 -0.44 -5.83
CA LEU A 334 -2.15 -1.26 -7.04
C LEU A 334 -2.89 -2.58 -6.90
N PHE A 335 -3.06 -3.12 -5.70
CA PHE A 335 -3.88 -4.32 -5.52
C PHE A 335 -5.36 -3.94 -5.51
N GLU A 336 -6.12 -4.42 -6.49
CA GLU A 336 -7.54 -4.06 -6.67
C GLU A 336 -8.46 -4.61 -5.57
N CYS A 337 -8.08 -5.66 -4.88
CA CYS A 337 -8.82 -6.18 -3.73
C CYS A 337 -8.43 -5.47 -2.42
N PRO A 338 -9.15 -5.70 -1.31
CA PRO A 338 -8.77 -5.22 0.00
C PRO A 338 -7.36 -5.66 0.42
N VAL A 339 -6.62 -4.75 1.04
CA VAL A 339 -5.25 -4.98 1.50
C VAL A 339 -5.15 -4.70 2.99
N VAL A 340 -4.51 -5.60 3.73
CA VAL A 340 -4.02 -5.35 5.08
C VAL A 340 -2.50 -5.34 5.01
N TYR A 341 -1.91 -4.18 5.21
CA TYR A 341 -0.47 -3.99 5.16
C TYR A 341 0.08 -3.94 6.59
N LEU A 342 0.91 -4.88 6.94
CA LEU A 342 1.37 -5.10 8.31
C LEU A 342 2.82 -4.61 8.49
N GLU A 343 3.03 -3.80 9.50
CA GLU A 343 4.35 -3.25 9.92
C GLU A 343 4.56 -3.47 11.44
N PRO A 344 4.60 -4.71 11.91
CA PRO A 344 4.98 -4.97 13.30
C PRO A 344 6.49 -5.01 13.44
N TYR A 345 6.97 -4.75 14.66
CA TYR A 345 8.35 -4.81 15.05
C TYR A 345 9.28 -3.86 14.29
N VAL A 346 10.26 -3.34 14.97
CA VAL A 346 11.37 -2.61 14.37
C VAL A 346 12.55 -3.55 14.29
N MET A 347 12.94 -3.99 13.07
CA MET A 347 13.92 -5.07 12.91
C MET A 347 15.32 -4.75 13.47
N ASN A 348 15.66 -3.46 13.61
CA ASN A 348 16.88 -3.00 14.30
C ASN A 348 16.62 -2.56 15.75
N ASN A 349 15.47 -2.89 16.36
CA ASN A 349 15.31 -2.83 17.80
C ASN A 349 16.17 -3.91 18.47
N LYS A 350 16.73 -3.60 19.63
CA LYS A 350 17.66 -4.51 20.33
C LYS A 350 17.03 -5.88 20.65
N GLU A 351 15.83 -5.92 21.25
CA GLU A 351 15.13 -7.18 21.55
C GLU A 351 14.74 -7.94 20.29
N VAL A 352 14.22 -7.21 19.27
CA VAL A 352 13.84 -7.82 17.98
C VAL A 352 15.04 -8.44 17.30
N HIS A 353 16.18 -7.73 17.26
CA HIS A 353 17.42 -8.24 16.70
C HIS A 353 17.85 -9.54 17.43
N ASP A 354 17.87 -9.55 18.77
CA ASP A 354 18.26 -10.72 19.55
C ASP A 354 17.33 -11.91 19.26
N ARG A 355 16.01 -11.67 19.16
CA ARG A 355 15.02 -12.71 18.80
C ARG A 355 15.19 -13.23 17.37
N VAL A 356 15.53 -12.36 16.41
CA VAL A 356 15.83 -12.75 15.03
C VAL A 356 17.07 -13.63 14.97
N GLN A 357 18.13 -13.32 15.77
CA GLN A 357 19.34 -14.15 15.85
C GLN A 357 19.05 -15.57 16.33
N LEU A 358 18.06 -15.78 17.20
CA LEU A 358 17.63 -17.10 17.66
C LEU A 358 16.98 -17.95 16.57
N GLY A 359 16.51 -17.32 15.49
CA GLY A 359 15.76 -18.00 14.42
C GLY A 359 14.37 -18.48 14.88
N ASP A 360 13.82 -19.43 14.13
CA ASP A 360 12.56 -20.07 14.53
C ASP A 360 12.79 -21.20 15.53
N TYR A 361 11.84 -21.35 16.46
CA TYR A 361 11.81 -22.44 17.42
C TYR A 361 10.36 -22.73 17.86
N SER A 362 10.14 -23.96 18.30
CA SER A 362 8.87 -24.39 18.91
C SER A 362 8.85 -24.09 20.40
N GLY A 363 7.66 -23.86 20.95
CA GLY A 363 7.45 -23.54 22.35
C GLY A 363 7.91 -22.12 22.71
N ARG A 364 8.31 -21.93 23.97
CA ARG A 364 8.73 -20.62 24.48
C ARG A 364 10.15 -20.69 25.03
N ARG A 365 10.89 -19.61 24.80
CA ARG A 365 12.22 -19.38 25.38
C ARG A 365 12.18 -18.13 26.27
N ASN A 366 12.97 -18.12 27.30
CA ASN A 366 13.13 -16.93 28.15
C ASN A 366 13.93 -15.87 27.39
N ILE A 367 13.30 -14.74 27.13
CA ILE A 367 13.90 -13.55 26.49
C ILE A 367 13.78 -12.40 27.49
N ASN A 368 14.89 -11.97 28.05
CA ASN A 368 14.94 -10.89 29.05
C ASN A 368 13.97 -11.11 30.22
N GLY A 369 13.90 -12.34 30.76
CA GLY A 369 13.00 -12.71 31.85
C GLY A 369 11.56 -13.04 31.46
N ILE A 370 11.20 -12.91 30.17
CA ILE A 370 9.83 -13.13 29.65
C ILE A 370 9.79 -14.37 28.74
N PRO A 371 8.92 -15.37 29.01
CA PRO A 371 8.71 -16.49 28.09
C PRO A 371 8.07 -16.01 26.77
N ARG A 372 8.82 -16.09 25.68
CA ARG A 372 8.42 -15.68 24.33
C ARG A 372 8.45 -16.84 23.34
N GLU A 373 7.50 -16.85 22.44
CA GLU A 373 7.57 -17.65 21.21
C GLU A 373 8.64 -17.09 20.27
N SER A 374 9.02 -17.87 19.25
CA SER A 374 9.79 -17.33 18.12
C SER A 374 9.06 -16.10 17.56
N ILE A 375 9.81 -15.07 17.21
CA ILE A 375 9.23 -13.81 16.67
C ILE A 375 8.36 -14.07 15.42
N TYR A 376 8.73 -15.06 14.62
CA TYR A 376 7.98 -15.46 13.41
C TYR A 376 6.64 -16.11 13.77
N ARG A 377 6.62 -16.97 14.79
CA ARG A 377 5.39 -17.64 15.25
C ARG A 377 4.47 -16.68 16.00
N GLU A 378 5.02 -15.77 16.77
CA GLU A 378 4.26 -14.71 17.43
C GLU A 378 3.57 -13.80 16.40
N TYR A 379 4.28 -13.43 15.30
CA TYR A 379 3.70 -12.70 14.18
C TYR A 379 2.53 -13.47 13.56
N VAL A 380 2.78 -14.73 13.19
CA VAL A 380 1.76 -15.59 12.54
C VAL A 380 0.54 -15.76 13.44
N ARG A 381 0.74 -16.05 14.72
CA ARG A 381 -0.35 -16.20 15.69
C ARG A 381 -1.19 -14.94 15.79
N GLY A 382 -0.56 -13.77 15.92
CA GLY A 382 -1.29 -12.50 16.00
C GLY A 382 -2.14 -12.22 14.78
N VAL A 383 -1.64 -12.51 13.58
CA VAL A 383 -2.40 -12.35 12.33
C VAL A 383 -3.56 -13.34 12.24
N VAL A 384 -3.31 -14.62 12.50
CA VAL A 384 -4.32 -15.68 12.42
C VAL A 384 -5.47 -15.43 13.39
N GLU A 385 -5.17 -15.18 14.67
CA GLU A 385 -6.18 -14.87 15.69
C GLU A 385 -7.00 -13.63 15.32
N GLY A 386 -6.38 -12.61 14.72
CA GLY A 386 -7.07 -11.42 14.25
C GLY A 386 -8.01 -11.68 13.08
N LEU A 387 -7.60 -12.51 12.13
CA LEU A 387 -8.46 -12.93 11.03
C LEU A 387 -9.62 -13.80 11.53
N GLU A 388 -9.36 -14.74 12.44
CA GLU A 388 -10.42 -15.53 13.07
C GLU A 388 -11.41 -14.65 13.84
N ALA A 389 -10.93 -13.68 14.61
CA ALA A 389 -11.78 -12.72 15.32
C ALA A 389 -12.66 -11.88 14.39
N TYR A 390 -12.22 -11.64 13.17
CA TYR A 390 -13.02 -10.94 12.16
C TYR A 390 -14.00 -11.87 11.42
N TYR A 391 -13.54 -13.05 10.99
CA TYR A 391 -14.29 -13.94 10.10
C TYR A 391 -15.17 -14.98 10.80
N ASN A 392 -14.98 -15.23 12.10
CA ASN A 392 -15.78 -16.21 12.87
C ASN A 392 -16.82 -15.51 13.76
N ARG A 393 -17.37 -14.38 13.30
CA ARG A 393 -18.45 -13.65 13.97
C ARG A 393 -19.83 -14.17 13.61
#